data_1667f7def703d437cf9d1c0e19850440
#
_entry.id   1667f7def703d437cf9d1c0e19850440
#
_cell.length_a   1.000
_cell.length_b   1.000
_cell.length_c   1.000
_cell.angle_alpha   90.00
_cell.angle_beta   90.00
_cell.angle_gamma   90.00
#
_symmetry.space_group_name_H-M   'P 1'
#
loop_
_entity.id
_entity.type
_entity.pdbx_description
1 polymer ?
#
loop_
_entity_poly.entity_id
_entity_poly.type
_entity_poly.pdbx_seq_one_letter_code
_entity_poly.pdbx_strand_id
1 'polypeptide(L)'
;MPAPLCFLTLEFTAKVKNPVDVPDIIKSSILTRIKKCRTSSIEQVQYLYNAEESYWKPKKQVTEEATQYHGITNEDLLTQDSINGLKIKNYVVYWANVYTFRILQKSKVKFFNHRFIFLNNLINVIGEDGSLPMTEWARLASAASGNNEFPEEILTNTNNKVICLTVIFDYISEKLTSLYGFDLNKHYDLVAAVQYNSAIKAKSQKSLKVHKLMRDDFNEFKLLLDKGMEIKRIKKEYFINNNYLP
;
A
#
# COMPACT_ATOMS: atom_id res chain seq x y z
N MET A 1 -20.96 -1.76 -0.54
CA MET A 1 -19.74 -1.51 0.26
C MET A 1 -18.54 -1.65 -0.66
N PRO A 2 -17.48 -0.85 -0.53
CA PRO A 2 -16.26 -1.05 -1.31
C PRO A 2 -15.65 -2.43 -1.02
N ALA A 3 -14.86 -2.96 -1.96
CA ALA A 3 -14.12 -4.19 -1.76
C ALA A 3 -13.21 -4.08 -0.52
N PRO A 4 -12.92 -5.19 0.18
CA PRO A 4 -12.06 -5.15 1.36
C PRO A 4 -10.69 -4.50 1.11
N LEU A 5 -10.07 -3.99 2.18
CA LEU A 5 -8.71 -3.46 2.15
C LEU A 5 -7.71 -4.57 2.49
N CYS A 6 -6.67 -4.72 1.69
CA CYS A 6 -5.56 -5.62 2.00
C CYS A 6 -4.20 -4.91 1.91
N PHE A 7 -3.25 -5.41 2.69
CA PHE A 7 -1.86 -4.98 2.72
C PHE A 7 -1.03 -6.06 2.04
N LEU A 8 -0.18 -5.69 1.12
CA LEU A 8 0.59 -6.62 0.30
C LEU A 8 2.09 -6.34 0.40
N THR A 9 2.87 -7.38 0.67
CA THR A 9 4.31 -7.38 0.42
C THR A 9 4.69 -8.50 -0.54
N LEU A 10 5.77 -8.29 -1.28
CA LEU A 10 6.29 -9.24 -2.28
C LEU A 10 7.79 -9.40 -2.08
N GLU A 11 8.26 -10.65 -2.21
CA GLU A 11 9.68 -10.97 -2.30
C GLU A 11 10.01 -11.45 -3.72
N PHE A 12 11.25 -11.20 -4.14
CA PHE A 12 11.71 -11.38 -5.51
C PHE A 12 13.00 -12.20 -5.58
N THR A 13 13.27 -12.81 -6.74
CA THR A 13 14.51 -13.57 -6.99
C THR A 13 15.77 -12.73 -6.93
N ALA A 14 15.68 -11.43 -7.10
CA ALA A 14 16.81 -10.50 -7.04
C ALA A 14 16.34 -9.11 -6.62
N LYS A 15 17.30 -8.28 -6.15
CA LYS A 15 17.06 -6.87 -5.91
C LYS A 15 16.71 -6.14 -7.21
N VAL A 16 15.66 -5.34 -7.17
CA VAL A 16 15.20 -4.58 -8.33
C VAL A 16 16.13 -3.39 -8.58
N LYS A 17 17.08 -3.55 -9.49
CA LYS A 17 18.10 -2.52 -9.82
C LYS A 17 17.76 -1.69 -11.06
N ASN A 18 17.03 -2.29 -12.01
CA ASN A 18 16.63 -1.60 -13.23
C ASN A 18 15.31 -2.18 -13.80
N PRO A 19 14.58 -1.45 -14.68
CA PRO A 19 13.31 -1.91 -15.24
C PRO A 19 13.44 -2.94 -16.37
N VAL A 20 14.66 -3.25 -16.83
CA VAL A 20 14.89 -4.16 -17.97
C VAL A 20 15.00 -5.58 -17.46
N ASP A 21 15.74 -5.81 -16.38
CA ASP A 21 15.89 -7.12 -15.75
C ASP A 21 14.87 -7.28 -14.62
N VAL A 22 13.70 -7.78 -14.98
CA VAL A 22 12.57 -7.97 -14.05
C VAL A 22 12.78 -9.28 -13.30
N PRO A 23 12.99 -9.26 -11.98
CA PRO A 23 13.05 -10.47 -11.17
C PRO A 23 11.68 -11.15 -11.10
N ASP A 24 11.66 -12.45 -10.80
CA ASP A 24 10.43 -13.18 -10.57
C ASP A 24 9.94 -12.94 -9.13
N ILE A 25 8.61 -12.96 -8.94
CA ILE A 25 7.98 -12.97 -7.63
C ILE A 25 8.09 -14.39 -7.08
N ILE A 26 8.61 -14.54 -5.86
CA ILE A 26 8.77 -15.83 -5.18
C ILE A 26 7.88 -15.99 -3.96
N LYS A 27 7.44 -14.88 -3.35
CA LYS A 27 6.54 -14.87 -2.19
C LYS A 27 5.62 -13.66 -2.22
N SER A 28 4.40 -13.84 -1.75
CA SER A 28 3.53 -12.75 -1.31
C SER A 28 3.05 -12.99 0.11
N SER A 29 2.96 -11.91 0.88
CA SER A 29 2.27 -11.90 2.18
C SER A 29 1.15 -10.87 2.09
N ILE A 30 -0.06 -11.29 2.42
CA ILE A 30 -1.28 -10.49 2.34
C ILE A 30 -1.95 -10.48 3.70
N LEU A 31 -2.24 -9.29 4.23
CA LEU A 31 -3.13 -9.10 5.38
C LEU A 31 -4.41 -8.45 4.90
N THR A 32 -5.52 -9.17 4.96
CA THR A 32 -6.85 -8.64 4.63
C THR A 32 -7.55 -8.17 5.89
N ARG A 33 -7.97 -6.90 5.91
CA ARG A 33 -8.75 -6.29 6.99
C ARG A 33 -10.19 -6.75 6.89
N ILE A 34 -10.65 -7.62 7.82
CA ILE A 34 -11.96 -8.29 7.72
C ILE A 34 -13.03 -7.54 8.49
N LYS A 35 -12.77 -7.12 9.70
CA LYS A 35 -13.76 -6.58 10.61
C LYS A 35 -13.16 -5.59 11.61
N LYS A 36 -13.98 -4.60 11.95
CA LYS A 36 -13.72 -3.67 13.04
C LYS A 36 -14.40 -4.19 14.30
N CYS A 37 -13.64 -4.54 15.34
CA CYS A 37 -14.16 -4.84 16.66
C CYS A 37 -14.19 -3.56 17.51
N ARG A 38 -15.29 -3.30 18.22
CA ARG A 38 -15.32 -2.34 19.32
C ARG A 38 -15.09 -3.12 20.59
N THR A 39 -14.05 -2.80 21.34
CA THR A 39 -13.89 -3.27 22.71
C THR A 39 -14.76 -2.44 23.62
N SER A 40 -15.52 -3.08 24.47
CA SER A 40 -16.58 -2.50 25.32
C SER A 40 -16.11 -1.49 26.37
N SER A 41 -14.81 -1.27 26.55
CA SER A 41 -14.25 -0.43 27.61
C SER A 41 -13.37 0.74 27.17
N ILE A 42 -12.98 0.79 25.91
CA ILE A 42 -12.16 1.89 25.35
C ILE A 42 -12.63 2.11 23.92
N GLU A 43 -12.79 3.37 23.49
CA GLU A 43 -13.15 3.73 22.10
C GLU A 43 -12.10 3.33 21.04
N GLN A 44 -11.19 2.44 21.37
CA GLN A 44 -10.17 1.92 20.45
C GLN A 44 -10.80 0.91 19.47
N VAL A 45 -10.64 1.25 18.22
CA VAL A 45 -11.05 0.40 17.13
C VAL A 45 -9.96 -0.62 16.84
N GLN A 46 -10.22 -1.86 17.19
CA GLN A 46 -9.36 -2.97 16.76
C GLN A 46 -9.84 -3.56 15.44
N TYR A 47 -8.88 -3.84 14.56
CA TYR A 47 -9.14 -4.55 13.30
C TYR A 47 -8.71 -6.00 13.42
N LEU A 48 -9.54 -6.90 12.89
CA LEU A 48 -9.14 -8.28 12.66
C LEU A 48 -8.53 -8.41 11.25
N TYR A 49 -7.52 -9.26 11.15
CA TYR A 49 -6.82 -9.51 9.90
C TYR A 49 -6.85 -10.99 9.57
N ASN A 50 -7.05 -11.31 8.29
CA ASN A 50 -6.75 -12.62 7.74
C ASN A 50 -5.40 -12.54 7.04
N ALA A 51 -4.47 -13.43 7.43
CA ALA A 51 -3.13 -13.50 6.87
C ALA A 51 -3.05 -14.64 5.86
N GLU A 52 -2.50 -14.36 4.70
CA GLU A 52 -2.27 -15.35 3.64
C GLU A 52 -0.83 -15.21 3.14
N GLU A 53 -0.12 -16.32 3.05
CA GLU A 53 1.20 -16.39 2.44
C GLU A 53 1.19 -17.38 1.29
N SER A 54 1.86 -17.02 0.22
CA SER A 54 2.00 -17.89 -0.94
C SER A 54 3.44 -17.85 -1.47
N TYR A 55 3.95 -19.00 -1.83
CA TYR A 55 5.28 -19.18 -2.42
C TYR A 55 5.15 -19.72 -3.84
N TRP A 56 6.06 -19.33 -4.72
CA TRP A 56 6.04 -19.76 -6.11
C TRP A 56 7.43 -20.13 -6.63
N LYS A 57 7.47 -21.17 -7.46
CA LYS A 57 8.66 -21.55 -8.18
C LYS A 57 9.01 -20.50 -9.24
N PRO A 58 10.16 -19.85 -9.15
CA PRO A 58 10.58 -18.88 -10.14
C PRO A 58 11.15 -19.57 -11.40
N LYS A 59 11.27 -18.81 -12.47
CA LYS A 59 12.04 -19.20 -13.66
C LYS A 59 13.51 -18.84 -13.53
N LYS A 60 13.82 -17.78 -12.79
CA LYS A 60 15.17 -17.29 -12.49
C LYS A 60 15.61 -17.82 -11.13
N GLN A 61 16.90 -18.07 -10.98
CA GLN A 61 17.46 -18.42 -9.68
C GLN A 61 17.37 -17.25 -8.71
N VAL A 62 17.14 -17.56 -7.44
CA VAL A 62 17.24 -16.59 -6.34
C VAL A 62 18.70 -16.25 -6.15
N THR A 63 19.05 -14.98 -6.20
CA THR A 63 20.41 -14.52 -6.00
C THR A 63 20.80 -14.61 -4.53
N GLU A 64 22.10 -14.77 -4.24
CA GLU A 64 22.62 -14.80 -2.87
C GLU A 64 22.25 -13.53 -2.10
N GLU A 65 22.37 -12.34 -2.74
CA GLU A 65 21.96 -11.06 -2.14
C GLU A 65 20.47 -11.07 -1.74
N ALA A 66 19.60 -11.67 -2.56
CA ALA A 66 18.18 -11.79 -2.26
C ALA A 66 17.93 -12.78 -1.12
N THR A 67 18.60 -13.94 -1.13
CA THR A 67 18.52 -14.93 -0.06
C THR A 67 18.97 -14.35 1.28
N GLN A 68 20.07 -13.59 1.32
CA GLN A 68 20.53 -12.89 2.54
C GLN A 68 19.50 -11.90 3.06
N TYR A 69 18.69 -11.29 2.16
CA TYR A 69 17.70 -10.29 2.53
C TYR A 69 16.40 -10.89 3.06
N HIS A 70 15.88 -11.97 2.47
CA HIS A 70 14.57 -12.54 2.82
C HIS A 70 14.62 -13.98 3.33
N GLY A 71 15.81 -14.64 3.33
CA GLY A 71 16.01 -15.98 3.87
C GLY A 71 15.47 -17.12 3.00
N ILE A 72 14.88 -16.85 1.82
CA ILE A 72 14.29 -17.87 0.94
C ILE A 72 15.36 -18.34 -0.04
N THR A 73 15.58 -19.65 -0.10
CA THR A 73 16.56 -20.29 -0.98
C THR A 73 15.91 -20.88 -2.24
N ASN A 74 16.73 -21.29 -3.21
CA ASN A 74 16.22 -22.01 -4.37
C ASN A 74 15.62 -23.37 -3.99
N GLU A 75 16.18 -24.04 -2.98
CA GLU A 75 15.72 -25.34 -2.46
C GLU A 75 14.30 -25.23 -1.88
N ASP A 76 14.00 -24.16 -1.16
CA ASP A 76 12.68 -23.92 -0.56
C ASP A 76 11.57 -23.81 -1.62
N LEU A 77 11.95 -23.45 -2.86
CA LEU A 77 11.02 -23.19 -3.95
C LEU A 77 10.91 -24.35 -4.96
N LEU A 78 11.70 -25.39 -4.83
CA LEU A 78 11.73 -26.50 -5.81
C LEU A 78 10.38 -27.20 -5.95
N THR A 79 9.67 -27.38 -4.85
CA THR A 79 8.37 -28.08 -4.79
C THR A 79 7.16 -27.16 -5.00
N GLN A 80 7.40 -25.86 -5.11
CA GLN A 80 6.31 -24.89 -5.27
C GLN A 80 5.80 -24.87 -6.72
N ASP A 81 4.52 -24.54 -6.87
CA ASP A 81 3.93 -24.31 -8.18
C ASP A 81 4.43 -22.98 -8.80
N SER A 82 4.48 -22.93 -10.13
CA SER A 82 4.73 -21.66 -10.82
C SER A 82 3.57 -20.71 -10.63
N ILE A 83 3.87 -19.40 -10.51
CA ILE A 83 2.81 -18.39 -10.38
C ILE A 83 1.88 -18.42 -11.60
N ASN A 84 0.64 -18.87 -11.40
CA ASN A 84 -0.40 -18.94 -12.42
C ASN A 84 -1.37 -17.75 -12.40
N GLY A 85 -1.03 -16.72 -11.61
CA GLY A 85 -1.75 -15.47 -11.49
C GLY A 85 -2.37 -15.27 -10.12
N LEU A 86 -1.72 -14.44 -9.33
CA LEU A 86 -2.32 -13.86 -8.13
C LEU A 86 -3.41 -12.87 -8.57
N LYS A 87 -4.68 -13.18 -8.26
CA LYS A 87 -5.81 -12.28 -8.55
C LYS A 87 -6.15 -11.50 -7.30
N ILE A 88 -5.81 -10.21 -7.29
CA ILE A 88 -6.13 -9.32 -6.18
C ILE A 88 -7.34 -8.47 -6.58
N LYS A 89 -8.49 -8.74 -5.94
CA LYS A 89 -9.76 -8.02 -6.18
C LYS A 89 -10.02 -6.91 -5.16
N ASN A 90 -9.24 -6.88 -4.09
CA ASN A 90 -9.37 -5.92 -2.98
C ASN A 90 -8.70 -4.58 -3.31
N TYR A 91 -8.94 -3.57 -2.47
CA TYR A 91 -8.06 -2.40 -2.43
C TYR A 91 -6.74 -2.79 -1.80
N VAL A 92 -5.63 -2.44 -2.43
CA VAL A 92 -4.28 -2.92 -2.07
C VAL A 92 -3.44 -1.77 -1.57
N VAL A 93 -3.06 -1.84 -0.31
CA VAL A 93 -2.02 -0.98 0.29
C VAL A 93 -0.66 -1.59 -0.01
N TYR A 94 0.22 -0.81 -0.60
CA TYR A 94 1.51 -1.27 -1.06
C TYR A 94 2.61 -0.21 -0.88
N TRP A 95 3.83 -0.69 -0.61
CA TRP A 95 5.02 0.15 -0.63
C TRP A 95 5.67 0.04 -2.01
N ALA A 96 5.52 1.07 -2.84
CA ALA A 96 6.05 1.04 -4.19
C ALA A 96 7.36 1.82 -4.31
N ASN A 97 8.32 1.22 -5.00
CA ASN A 97 9.32 2.00 -5.74
C ASN A 97 8.94 2.05 -7.22
N VAL A 98 9.63 2.89 -8.00
CA VAL A 98 9.34 3.12 -9.43
C VAL A 98 9.36 1.82 -10.25
N TYR A 99 10.06 0.79 -9.79
CA TYR A 99 10.28 -0.45 -10.52
C TYR A 99 9.32 -1.57 -10.12
N THR A 100 8.93 -1.65 -8.84
CA THR A 100 8.06 -2.73 -8.34
C THR A 100 6.70 -2.77 -9.02
N PHE A 101 6.13 -1.62 -9.36
CA PHE A 101 4.86 -1.58 -10.09
C PHE A 101 4.99 -2.14 -11.53
N ARG A 102 6.12 -1.88 -12.21
CA ARG A 102 6.39 -2.46 -13.54
C ARG A 102 6.59 -3.98 -13.46
N ILE A 103 7.17 -4.48 -12.36
CA ILE A 103 7.29 -5.92 -12.12
C ILE A 103 5.92 -6.56 -11.99
N LEU A 104 5.04 -5.96 -11.18
CA LEU A 104 3.67 -6.40 -11.04
C LEU A 104 2.94 -6.46 -12.39
N GLN A 105 3.13 -5.45 -13.25
CA GLN A 105 2.52 -5.42 -14.58
C GLN A 105 3.07 -6.49 -15.53
N LYS A 106 4.35 -6.84 -15.43
CA LYS A 106 5.01 -7.84 -16.26
C LYS A 106 4.86 -9.26 -15.72
N SER A 107 4.58 -9.42 -14.43
CA SER A 107 4.30 -10.71 -13.81
C SER A 107 2.88 -11.17 -14.18
N LYS A 108 2.58 -12.45 -13.93
CA LYS A 108 1.22 -13.01 -14.13
C LYS A 108 0.21 -12.55 -13.06
N VAL A 109 0.57 -11.58 -12.21
CA VAL A 109 -0.32 -11.01 -11.20
C VAL A 109 -1.39 -10.17 -11.88
N LYS A 110 -2.64 -10.56 -11.70
CA LYS A 110 -3.81 -9.80 -12.19
C LYS A 110 -4.34 -8.93 -11.05
N PHE A 111 -4.34 -7.63 -11.26
CA PHE A 111 -4.83 -6.66 -10.30
C PHE A 111 -5.53 -5.49 -11.00
N PHE A 112 -6.34 -4.78 -10.25
CA PHE A 112 -7.00 -3.56 -10.73
C PHE A 112 -6.15 -2.35 -10.36
N ASN A 113 -5.50 -1.73 -11.35
CA ASN A 113 -4.60 -0.56 -11.15
C ASN A 113 -5.23 0.58 -10.33
N HIS A 114 -6.54 0.80 -10.51
CA HIS A 114 -7.27 1.85 -9.83
C HIS A 114 -7.55 1.55 -8.34
N ARG A 115 -7.20 0.36 -7.85
CA ARG A 115 -7.41 -0.05 -6.44
C ARG A 115 -6.12 -0.04 -5.62
N PHE A 116 -4.99 0.40 -6.15
CA PHE A 116 -3.76 0.52 -5.40
C PHE A 116 -3.69 1.82 -4.59
N ILE A 117 -3.14 1.71 -3.38
CA ILE A 117 -2.81 2.82 -2.48
C ILE A 117 -1.33 2.71 -2.18
N PHE A 118 -0.54 3.62 -2.73
CA PHE A 118 0.91 3.65 -2.51
C PHE A 118 1.24 4.57 -1.35
N LEU A 119 1.71 3.99 -0.25
CA LEU A 119 1.99 4.73 0.99
C LEU A 119 3.05 5.81 0.79
N ASN A 120 4.07 5.57 -0.05
CA ASN A 120 5.07 6.57 -0.39
C ASN A 120 4.46 7.88 -0.93
N ASN A 121 3.43 7.78 -1.79
CA ASN A 121 2.76 8.96 -2.30
C ASN A 121 2.00 9.69 -1.19
N LEU A 122 1.34 8.97 -0.29
CA LEU A 122 0.60 9.56 0.83
C LEU A 122 1.51 10.22 1.85
N ILE A 123 2.68 9.62 2.13
CA ILE A 123 3.72 10.23 2.96
C ILE A 123 4.14 11.60 2.38
N ASN A 124 4.40 11.66 1.08
CA ASN A 124 4.71 12.93 0.42
C ASN A 124 3.52 13.92 0.45
N VAL A 125 2.27 13.43 0.44
CA VAL A 125 1.08 14.28 0.57
C VAL A 125 1.00 14.96 1.94
N ILE A 126 1.30 14.25 3.01
CA ILE A 126 1.31 14.80 4.37
C ILE A 126 2.55 15.67 4.66
N GLY A 127 3.45 15.85 3.69
CA GLY A 127 4.61 16.74 3.81
C GLY A 127 5.89 16.08 4.29
N GLU A 128 5.89 14.75 4.41
CA GLU A 128 7.01 13.95 4.90
C GLU A 128 7.83 13.34 3.74
N ASP A 129 9.00 12.76 4.02
CA ASP A 129 9.86 12.16 3.00
C ASP A 129 9.50 10.70 2.68
N GLY A 130 8.76 10.50 1.62
CA GLY A 130 8.39 9.16 1.12
C GLY A 130 9.53 8.38 0.45
N SER A 131 10.77 8.88 0.46
CA SER A 131 11.94 8.18 -0.10
C SER A 131 12.62 7.25 0.90
N LEU A 132 12.38 7.41 2.20
CA LEU A 132 12.93 6.55 3.24
C LEU A 132 12.43 5.10 3.08
N PRO A 133 13.22 4.11 3.54
CA PRO A 133 12.80 2.70 3.55
C PRO A 133 11.51 2.47 4.35
N MET A 134 10.74 1.46 3.94
CA MET A 134 9.49 1.08 4.63
C MET A 134 9.70 0.76 6.11
N THR A 135 10.77 0.05 6.44
CA THR A 135 11.12 -0.31 7.82
C THR A 135 11.42 0.91 8.68
N GLU A 136 12.11 1.90 8.13
CA GLU A 136 12.37 3.16 8.82
C GLU A 136 11.07 3.92 9.08
N TRP A 137 10.18 3.99 8.09
CA TRP A 137 8.87 4.58 8.26
C TRP A 137 8.02 3.86 9.30
N ALA A 138 8.11 2.52 9.39
CA ALA A 138 7.40 1.76 10.42
C ALA A 138 7.88 2.14 11.83
N ARG A 139 9.20 2.33 12.03
CA ARG A 139 9.76 2.81 13.29
C ARG A 139 9.27 4.23 13.64
N LEU A 140 9.34 5.15 12.68
CA LEU A 140 8.87 6.53 12.89
C LEU A 140 7.38 6.58 13.22
N ALA A 141 6.55 5.85 12.50
CA ALA A 141 5.12 5.77 12.72
C ALA A 141 4.78 5.17 14.09
N SER A 142 5.48 4.11 14.51
CA SER A 142 5.31 3.49 15.81
C SER A 142 5.69 4.44 16.95
N ALA A 143 6.84 5.10 16.85
CA ALA A 143 7.29 6.08 17.83
C ALA A 143 6.30 7.26 17.97
N ALA A 144 5.76 7.74 16.85
CA ALA A 144 4.77 8.82 16.84
C ALA A 144 3.44 8.42 17.49
N SER A 145 3.10 7.13 17.51
CA SER A 145 1.91 6.58 18.17
C SER A 145 2.13 6.26 19.66
N GLY A 146 3.29 6.65 20.23
CA GLY A 146 3.64 6.41 21.63
C GLY A 146 4.15 5.00 21.94
N ASN A 147 4.32 4.17 20.92
CA ASN A 147 4.96 2.85 21.06
C ASN A 147 6.46 3.02 20.84
N ASN A 148 7.23 3.19 21.91
CA ASN A 148 8.68 3.46 21.83
C ASN A 148 9.51 2.29 21.29
N GLU A 149 8.95 1.11 21.19
CA GLU A 149 9.65 -0.09 20.69
C GLU A 149 8.81 -0.78 19.60
N PHE A 150 9.15 -0.50 18.36
CA PHE A 150 8.70 -1.36 17.27
C PHE A 150 9.60 -2.61 17.27
N PRO A 151 9.05 -3.82 17.46
CA PRO A 151 9.86 -5.02 17.64
C PRO A 151 10.80 -5.23 16.44
N GLU A 152 12.12 -5.31 16.70
CA GLU A 152 13.15 -5.50 15.67
C GLU A 152 12.90 -6.78 14.83
N GLU A 153 12.32 -7.81 15.48
CA GLU A 153 11.92 -9.06 14.84
C GLU A 153 10.90 -8.84 13.70
N ILE A 154 10.05 -7.82 13.79
CA ILE A 154 9.10 -7.48 12.72
C ILE A 154 9.83 -6.87 11.53
N LEU A 155 10.90 -6.12 11.78
CA LEU A 155 11.66 -5.44 10.74
C LEU A 155 12.59 -6.40 9.96
N THR A 156 13.14 -7.39 10.67
CA THR A 156 14.10 -8.35 10.11
C THR A 156 13.44 -9.56 9.48
N ASN A 157 12.27 -9.98 9.98
CA ASN A 157 11.53 -11.12 9.45
C ASN A 157 10.65 -10.71 8.28
N THR A 158 10.91 -11.28 7.10
CA THR A 158 10.16 -11.00 5.86
C THR A 158 8.68 -11.33 5.97
N ASN A 159 8.30 -12.32 6.79
CA ASN A 159 6.91 -12.70 7.04
C ASN A 159 6.13 -11.58 7.74
N ASN A 160 6.82 -10.78 8.53
CA ASN A 160 6.21 -9.73 9.33
C ASN A 160 6.23 -8.35 8.65
N LYS A 161 6.94 -8.19 7.52
CA LYS A 161 7.03 -6.89 6.79
C LYS A 161 5.67 -6.32 6.42
N VAL A 162 4.68 -7.17 6.16
CA VAL A 162 3.32 -6.71 5.85
C VAL A 162 2.68 -5.95 7.03
N ILE A 163 3.11 -6.23 8.27
CA ILE A 163 2.67 -5.51 9.47
C ILE A 163 3.16 -4.06 9.43
N CYS A 164 4.36 -3.81 8.91
CA CYS A 164 4.90 -2.47 8.75
C CYS A 164 3.94 -1.57 7.94
N LEU A 165 3.31 -2.13 6.91
CA LEU A 165 2.34 -1.40 6.08
C LEU A 165 1.11 -0.97 6.89
N THR A 166 0.65 -1.79 7.85
CA THR A 166 -0.52 -1.44 8.67
C THR A 166 -0.20 -0.29 9.60
N VAL A 167 0.97 -0.31 10.24
CA VAL A 167 1.43 0.75 11.15
C VAL A 167 1.59 2.08 10.41
N ILE A 168 2.26 2.06 9.26
CA ILE A 168 2.43 3.26 8.43
C ILE A 168 1.07 3.78 7.93
N PHE A 169 0.18 2.88 7.51
CA PHE A 169 -1.16 3.24 7.04
C PHE A 169 -1.98 3.93 8.13
N ASP A 170 -1.97 3.41 9.35
CA ASP A 170 -2.70 3.99 10.47
C ASP A 170 -2.13 5.37 10.86
N TYR A 171 -0.80 5.51 10.89
CA TYR A 171 -0.13 6.82 11.07
C TYR A 171 -0.56 7.84 10.00
N ILE A 172 -0.54 7.45 8.72
CA ILE A 172 -0.98 8.32 7.62
C ILE A 172 -2.46 8.68 7.77
N SER A 173 -3.31 7.72 8.20
CA SER A 173 -4.74 7.96 8.42
C SER A 173 -4.98 9.05 9.47
N GLU A 174 -4.24 9.02 10.58
CA GLU A 174 -4.30 10.05 11.62
C GLU A 174 -3.85 11.41 11.09
N LYS A 175 -2.75 11.46 10.34
CA LYS A 175 -2.26 12.70 9.72
C LYS A 175 -3.22 13.27 8.69
N LEU A 176 -3.80 12.45 7.82
CA LEU A 176 -4.81 12.91 6.85
C LEU A 176 -6.07 13.42 7.53
N THR A 177 -6.49 12.76 8.62
CA THR A 177 -7.63 13.24 9.43
C THR A 177 -7.34 14.60 10.03
N SER A 178 -6.15 14.79 10.61
CA SER A 178 -5.73 16.07 11.20
C SER A 178 -5.58 17.18 10.16
N LEU A 179 -4.96 16.91 9.02
CA LEU A 179 -4.66 17.92 8.00
C LEU A 179 -5.87 18.28 7.12
N TYR A 180 -6.68 17.29 6.77
CA TYR A 180 -7.72 17.41 5.75
C TYR A 180 -9.13 17.04 6.23
N GLY A 181 -9.31 16.63 7.49
CA GLY A 181 -10.60 16.17 8.01
C GLY A 181 -11.06 14.83 7.44
N PHE A 182 -10.13 13.99 7.00
CA PHE A 182 -10.38 12.85 6.13
C PHE A 182 -9.82 11.54 6.71
N ASP A 183 -10.70 10.62 7.11
CA ASP A 183 -10.33 9.32 7.68
C ASP A 183 -10.06 8.29 6.55
N LEU A 184 -8.79 7.99 6.32
CA LEU A 184 -8.34 7.01 5.32
C LEU A 184 -8.94 5.63 5.55
N ASN A 185 -9.14 5.21 6.80
CA ASN A 185 -9.73 3.94 7.15
C ASN A 185 -11.18 3.77 6.67
N LYS A 186 -11.91 4.87 6.51
CA LYS A 186 -13.29 4.87 6.03
C LYS A 186 -13.41 5.16 4.54
N HIS A 187 -12.40 5.82 3.96
CA HIS A 187 -12.48 6.39 2.61
C HIS A 187 -11.30 5.99 1.71
N TYR A 188 -10.69 4.82 1.96
CA TYR A 188 -9.56 4.31 1.18
C TYR A 188 -9.86 4.17 -0.32
N ASP A 189 -11.11 3.92 -0.70
CA ASP A 189 -11.54 3.88 -2.10
C ASP A 189 -11.47 5.26 -2.79
N LEU A 190 -11.80 6.35 -2.07
CA LEU A 190 -11.61 7.70 -2.58
C LEU A 190 -10.12 8.03 -2.74
N VAL A 191 -9.28 7.63 -1.77
CA VAL A 191 -7.82 7.84 -1.87
C VAL A 191 -7.22 7.08 -3.05
N ALA A 192 -7.65 5.84 -3.28
CA ALA A 192 -7.22 5.07 -4.44
C ALA A 192 -7.63 5.76 -5.76
N ALA A 193 -8.85 6.32 -5.82
CA ALA A 193 -9.33 7.07 -6.98
C ALA A 193 -8.51 8.34 -7.22
N VAL A 194 -8.25 9.13 -6.17
CA VAL A 194 -7.42 10.34 -6.23
C VAL A 194 -6.04 10.02 -6.74
N GLN A 195 -5.40 9.00 -6.18
CA GLN A 195 -4.07 8.58 -6.61
C GLN A 195 -4.04 8.11 -8.06
N TYR A 196 -5.02 7.29 -8.47
CA TYR A 196 -5.11 6.78 -9.83
C TYR A 196 -5.28 7.92 -10.84
N ASN A 197 -6.19 8.85 -10.59
CA ASN A 197 -6.44 10.00 -11.47
C ASN A 197 -5.24 10.95 -11.52
N SER A 198 -4.60 11.19 -10.37
CA SER A 198 -3.36 11.98 -10.30
C SER A 198 -2.22 11.33 -11.10
N ALA A 199 -2.11 9.99 -11.08
CA ALA A 199 -1.13 9.27 -11.88
C ALA A 199 -1.40 9.38 -13.39
N ILE A 200 -2.66 9.36 -13.82
CA ILE A 200 -3.04 9.58 -15.23
C ILE A 200 -2.70 11.02 -15.65
N LYS A 201 -3.07 12.03 -14.85
CA LYS A 201 -2.76 13.44 -15.11
C LYS A 201 -1.25 13.68 -15.17
N ALA A 202 -0.48 13.14 -14.21
CA ALA A 202 0.98 13.28 -14.19
C ALA A 202 1.66 12.60 -15.39
N LYS A 203 1.11 11.50 -15.92
CA LYS A 203 1.61 10.84 -17.13
C LYS A 203 1.40 11.70 -18.38
N SER A 204 0.30 12.43 -18.48
CA SER A 204 0.01 13.32 -19.60
C SER A 204 0.81 14.63 -19.51
N GLN A 205 1.18 15.06 -18.31
CA GLN A 205 1.90 16.32 -18.04
C GLN A 205 3.19 16.01 -17.28
N LYS A 206 4.28 15.78 -18.02
CA LYS A 206 5.59 15.32 -17.46
C LYS A 206 6.18 16.16 -16.33
N SER A 207 5.74 17.41 -16.16
CA SER A 207 6.19 18.33 -15.10
C SER A 207 5.49 18.13 -13.76
N LEU A 208 4.35 17.43 -13.72
CA LEU A 208 3.55 17.28 -12.52
C LEU A 208 3.91 16.00 -11.74
N LYS A 209 4.03 16.13 -10.43
CA LYS A 209 4.25 15.00 -9.52
C LYS A 209 2.91 14.51 -8.96
N VAL A 210 2.73 13.19 -8.90
CA VAL A 210 1.49 12.54 -8.42
C VAL A 210 1.07 13.08 -7.05
N HIS A 211 1.97 13.14 -6.08
CA HIS A 211 1.66 13.60 -4.72
C HIS A 211 1.23 15.08 -4.65
N LYS A 212 1.71 15.93 -5.57
CA LYS A 212 1.25 17.33 -5.64
C LYS A 212 -0.20 17.41 -6.08
N LEU A 213 -0.56 16.69 -7.16
CA LEU A 213 -1.95 16.60 -7.64
C LEU A 213 -2.89 16.01 -6.58
N MET A 214 -2.44 14.97 -5.87
CA MET A 214 -3.22 14.41 -4.76
C MET A 214 -3.44 15.43 -3.64
N ARG A 215 -2.42 16.23 -3.32
CA ARG A 215 -2.52 17.29 -2.30
C ARG A 215 -3.52 18.36 -2.70
N ASP A 216 -3.55 18.73 -3.99
CA ASP A 216 -4.52 19.71 -4.51
C ASP A 216 -5.95 19.19 -4.37
N ASP A 217 -6.21 17.92 -4.75
CA ASP A 217 -7.53 17.29 -4.57
C ASP A 217 -7.93 17.22 -3.08
N PHE A 218 -7.00 16.87 -2.16
CA PHE A 218 -7.30 16.83 -0.72
C PHE A 218 -7.56 18.23 -0.11
N ASN A 219 -6.86 19.26 -0.58
CA ASN A 219 -7.14 20.63 -0.19
C ASN A 219 -8.54 21.08 -0.64
N GLU A 220 -8.93 20.71 -1.86
CA GLU A 220 -10.30 20.97 -2.35
C GLU A 220 -11.34 20.24 -1.50
N PHE A 221 -11.12 18.96 -1.14
CA PHE A 221 -12.03 18.23 -0.26
C PHE A 221 -12.17 18.89 1.11
N LYS A 222 -11.06 19.36 1.69
CA LYS A 222 -11.09 20.10 2.95
C LYS A 222 -11.95 21.35 2.85
N LEU A 223 -11.76 22.15 1.80
CA LEU A 223 -12.58 23.35 1.58
C LEU A 223 -14.08 23.04 1.45
N LEU A 224 -14.43 21.91 0.83
CA LEU A 224 -15.82 21.47 0.72
C LEU A 224 -16.38 20.99 2.06
N LEU A 225 -15.58 20.26 2.85
CA LEU A 225 -15.94 19.84 4.21
C LEU A 225 -16.14 21.06 5.13
N ASP A 226 -15.25 22.05 5.07
CA ASP A 226 -15.33 23.28 5.86
C ASP A 226 -16.59 24.13 5.51
N LYS A 227 -17.10 23.98 4.28
CA LYS A 227 -18.38 24.54 3.83
C LYS A 227 -19.61 23.70 4.21
N GLY A 228 -19.42 22.63 5.00
CA GLY A 228 -20.47 21.75 5.47
C GLY A 228 -20.93 20.67 4.48
N MET A 229 -20.17 20.42 3.40
CA MET A 229 -20.50 19.34 2.49
C MET A 229 -20.14 18.00 3.11
N GLU A 230 -21.05 17.01 3.02
CA GLU A 230 -20.77 15.66 3.51
C GLU A 230 -19.74 14.94 2.64
N ILE A 231 -18.83 14.20 3.27
CA ILE A 231 -17.79 13.40 2.58
C ILE A 231 -18.36 12.39 1.56
N LYS A 232 -19.55 11.84 1.84
CA LYS A 232 -20.25 10.94 0.92
C LYS A 232 -20.60 11.61 -0.40
N ARG A 233 -21.01 12.89 -0.33
CA ARG A 233 -21.34 13.70 -1.50
C ARG A 233 -20.09 14.07 -2.28
N ILE A 234 -19.03 14.52 -1.61
CA ILE A 234 -17.72 14.81 -2.22
C ILE A 234 -17.23 13.60 -2.99
N LYS A 235 -17.25 12.42 -2.35
CA LYS A 235 -16.83 11.15 -2.97
C LYS A 235 -17.66 10.80 -4.21
N LYS A 236 -18.99 10.92 -4.14
CA LYS A 236 -19.89 10.64 -5.27
C LYS A 236 -19.60 11.56 -6.45
N GLU A 237 -19.46 12.85 -6.19
CA GLU A 237 -19.16 13.86 -7.21
C GLU A 237 -17.77 13.61 -7.82
N TYR A 238 -16.76 13.31 -7.00
CA TYR A 238 -15.41 12.98 -7.49
C TYR A 238 -15.41 11.75 -8.41
N PHE A 239 -16.14 10.68 -8.05
CA PHE A 239 -16.22 9.47 -8.86
C PHE A 239 -16.90 9.72 -10.21
N ILE A 240 -17.99 10.47 -10.22
CA ILE A 240 -18.71 10.84 -11.44
C ILE A 240 -17.81 11.69 -12.35
N ASN A 241 -17.21 12.75 -11.81
CA ASN A 241 -16.41 13.71 -12.57
C ASN A 241 -15.14 13.09 -13.17
N ASN A 242 -14.62 12.02 -12.59
CA ASN A 242 -13.41 11.34 -13.03
C ASN A 242 -13.68 9.97 -13.67
N ASN A 243 -14.93 9.61 -13.94
CA ASN A 243 -15.33 8.30 -14.50
C ASN A 243 -14.73 7.10 -13.74
N TYR A 244 -14.65 7.21 -12.41
CA TYR A 244 -14.08 6.18 -11.55
C TYR A 244 -15.17 5.18 -11.14
N LEU A 245 -14.94 3.91 -11.48
CA LEU A 245 -15.78 2.79 -11.03
C LEU A 245 -15.03 2.03 -9.91
N PRO A 246 -15.49 2.08 -8.66
CA PRO A 246 -14.84 1.46 -7.50
C PRO A 246 -14.85 -0.08 -7.52
#